data_a1bb85fa9a2ea798b15dbe6a8f17d4d8
#
_entry.id   a1bb85fa9a2ea798b15dbe6a8f17d4d8
#
_cell.length_a   1.000
_cell.length_b   1.000
_cell.length_c   1.000
_cell.angle_alpha   90.00
_cell.angle_beta   90.00
_cell.angle_gamma   90.00
#
_symmetry.space_group_name_H-M   'P 1'
#
loop_
_entity.id
_entity.type
_entity.pdbx_description
1 polymer ?
#
loop_
_entity_poly.entity_id
_entity_poly.type
_entity_poly.pdbx_seq_one_letter_code
_entity_poly.pdbx_strand_id
1 'polypeptide(L)'
;MKIGFMQGRLVKPVKSKIQEFPVNDWEYELELANNINLNLIEWVIDKNSIDSNPIFFNTEYVKNSLKKNYIEIGSLSDDFFLQIDNPEIISNKILIHIENVFKKMIELEIPLYVLPLLESKSIKDLEIKEQVVLLNKIKY
;
A
#
# COMPACT_ATOMS: atom_id res chain seq x y z
N MET A 1 21.76 0.45 9.10
CA MET A 1 20.37 0.56 9.57
C MET A 1 19.57 1.16 8.42
N LYS A 2 18.44 0.55 8.02
CA LYS A 2 17.54 1.12 7.01
C LYS A 2 16.52 2.02 7.73
N ILE A 3 16.30 3.22 7.19
CA ILE A 3 15.30 4.16 7.69
C ILE A 3 14.31 4.41 6.55
N GLY A 4 13.03 4.32 6.85
CA GLY A 4 11.96 4.44 5.88
C GLY A 4 10.98 5.55 6.20
N PHE A 5 10.10 5.80 5.25
CA PHE A 5 8.98 6.73 5.35
C PHE A 5 7.75 6.15 4.67
N MET A 6 6.58 6.63 5.04
CA MET A 6 5.34 6.33 4.35
C MET A 6 5.19 7.27 3.15
N GLN A 7 4.81 6.75 2.00
CA GLN A 7 4.56 7.53 0.79
C GLN A 7 3.54 8.66 1.01
N GLY A 8 3.76 9.80 0.37
CA GLY A 8 2.93 11.00 0.53
C GLY A 8 3.35 11.89 1.71
N ARG A 9 4.47 11.60 2.39
CA ARG A 9 4.93 12.37 3.57
C ARG A 9 5.99 13.43 3.26
N LEU A 10 6.70 13.30 2.15
CA LEU A 10 7.74 14.25 1.78
C LEU A 10 7.26 15.27 0.72
N VAL A 11 6.07 15.10 0.20
CA VAL A 11 5.43 16.00 -0.76
C VAL A 11 4.14 16.60 -0.19
N LYS A 12 3.54 17.53 -0.91
CA LYS A 12 2.28 18.15 -0.47
C LYS A 12 1.16 17.10 -0.37
N PRO A 13 0.41 17.09 0.74
CA PRO A 13 -0.71 16.17 0.89
C PRO A 13 -1.74 16.34 -0.24
N VAL A 14 -2.15 15.24 -0.84
CA VAL A 14 -3.22 15.22 -1.85
C VAL A 14 -4.55 15.57 -1.16
N LYS A 15 -5.21 16.64 -1.60
CA LYS A 15 -6.50 17.11 -1.03
C LYS A 15 -6.50 17.23 0.49
N SER A 16 -5.37 17.60 1.09
CA SER A 16 -5.18 17.70 2.55
C SER A 16 -5.34 16.38 3.31
N LYS A 17 -5.30 15.24 2.63
CA LYS A 17 -5.33 13.91 3.25
C LYS A 17 -3.93 13.35 3.43
N ILE A 18 -3.79 12.59 4.50
CA ILE A 18 -2.47 12.13 4.95
C ILE A 18 -2.04 10.80 4.27
N GLN A 19 -2.97 10.02 3.74
CA GLN A 19 -2.73 8.67 3.22
C GLN A 19 -3.26 8.49 1.80
N GLU A 20 -3.11 9.49 0.94
CA GLU A 20 -3.39 9.33 -0.48
C GLU A 20 -2.08 9.20 -1.27
N PHE A 21 -2.09 8.37 -2.30
CA PHE A 21 -0.96 8.20 -3.21
C PHE A 21 -0.69 9.51 -3.96
N PRO A 22 0.53 10.06 -3.94
CA PRO A 22 0.86 11.34 -4.59
C PRO A 22 1.06 11.15 -6.11
N VAL A 23 -0.03 10.95 -6.84
CA VAL A 23 -0.04 10.59 -8.28
C VAL A 23 0.92 11.42 -9.12
N ASN A 24 0.99 12.73 -8.89
CA ASN A 24 1.81 13.64 -9.69
C ASN A 24 3.23 13.82 -9.14
N ASP A 25 3.46 13.50 -7.87
CA ASP A 25 4.68 13.86 -7.14
C ASP A 25 5.45 12.63 -6.60
N TRP A 26 4.99 11.40 -6.86
CA TRP A 26 5.60 10.19 -6.30
C TRP A 26 7.07 10.01 -6.70
N GLU A 27 7.46 10.37 -7.93
CA GLU A 27 8.86 10.30 -8.37
C GLU A 27 9.70 11.37 -7.69
N TYR A 28 9.17 12.59 -7.59
CA TYR A 28 9.83 13.67 -6.88
C TYR A 28 9.99 13.34 -5.40
N GLU A 29 9.04 12.66 -4.81
CA GLU A 29 9.14 12.17 -3.43
C GLU A 29 10.32 11.21 -3.24
N LEU A 30 10.57 10.30 -4.22
CA LEU A 30 11.74 9.42 -4.18
C LEU A 30 13.06 10.23 -4.27
N GLU A 31 13.12 11.27 -5.09
CA GLU A 31 14.28 12.15 -5.16
C GLU A 31 14.54 12.87 -3.84
N LEU A 32 13.48 13.39 -3.21
CA LEU A 32 13.58 14.03 -1.89
C LEU A 32 14.07 13.04 -0.83
N ALA A 33 13.54 11.82 -0.82
CA ALA A 33 13.94 10.78 0.12
C ALA A 33 15.43 10.44 -0.03
N ASN A 34 15.92 10.27 -1.26
CA ASN A 34 17.32 10.01 -1.55
C ASN A 34 18.21 11.15 -1.04
N ASN A 35 17.80 12.41 -1.24
CA ASN A 35 18.55 13.59 -0.81
C ASN A 35 18.74 13.68 0.72
N ILE A 36 17.86 13.05 1.50
CA ILE A 36 17.95 13.00 2.97
C ILE A 36 18.34 11.61 3.48
N ASN A 37 18.88 10.75 2.60
CA ASN A 37 19.35 9.41 2.91
C ASN A 37 18.27 8.46 3.49
N LEU A 38 17.01 8.62 3.13
CA LEU A 38 15.98 7.61 3.33
C LEU A 38 16.07 6.60 2.19
N ASN A 39 16.09 5.32 2.52
CA ASN A 39 16.30 4.24 1.56
C ASN A 39 15.20 3.17 1.57
N LEU A 40 14.15 3.40 2.34
CA LEU A 40 13.00 2.50 2.44
C LEU A 40 11.71 3.29 2.35
N ILE A 41 10.74 2.79 1.56
CA ILE A 41 9.41 3.40 1.46
C ILE A 41 8.34 2.37 1.81
N GLU A 42 7.29 2.79 2.53
CA GLU A 42 6.01 2.10 2.55
C GLU A 42 5.17 2.63 1.40
N TRP A 43 4.93 1.79 0.40
CA TRP A 43 4.12 2.15 -0.76
C TRP A 43 2.65 2.15 -0.41
N VAL A 44 1.91 3.16 -0.88
CA VAL A 44 0.49 3.34 -0.56
C VAL A 44 -0.37 2.99 -1.77
N ILE A 45 -1.37 2.16 -1.55
CA ILE A 45 -2.51 1.95 -2.44
C ILE A 45 -3.72 2.56 -1.77
N ASP A 46 -4.27 3.62 -2.33
CA ASP A 46 -5.53 4.19 -1.90
C ASP A 46 -6.63 3.98 -2.97
N LYS A 47 -7.87 3.94 -2.52
CA LYS A 47 -9.04 3.66 -3.38
C LYS A 47 -9.25 4.65 -4.52
N ASN A 48 -8.77 5.89 -4.34
CA ASN A 48 -9.03 6.98 -5.30
C ASN A 48 -7.97 7.01 -6.40
N SER A 49 -6.83 6.36 -6.18
CA SER A 49 -5.68 6.37 -7.09
C SER A 49 -5.35 5.01 -7.71
N ILE A 50 -6.17 3.97 -7.52
CA ILE A 50 -5.90 2.63 -8.06
C ILE A 50 -5.58 2.68 -9.56
N ASP A 51 -6.42 3.36 -10.36
CA ASP A 51 -6.24 3.44 -11.81
C ASP A 51 -5.07 4.31 -12.25
N SER A 52 -4.53 5.15 -11.36
CA SER A 52 -3.39 6.04 -11.61
C SER A 52 -2.12 5.66 -10.85
N ASN A 53 -2.18 4.62 -10.01
CA ASN A 53 -1.02 4.14 -9.27
C ASN A 53 -0.14 3.26 -10.18
N PRO A 54 1.10 3.69 -10.48
CA PRO A 54 1.94 3.04 -11.50
C PRO A 54 2.32 1.60 -11.17
N ILE A 55 2.18 1.18 -9.91
CA ILE A 55 2.43 -0.21 -9.49
C ILE A 55 1.56 -1.21 -10.28
N PHE A 56 0.36 -0.81 -10.74
CA PHE A 56 -0.56 -1.69 -11.42
C PHE A 56 -0.36 -1.74 -12.94
N PHE A 57 0.09 -0.67 -13.58
CA PHE A 57 0.16 -0.58 -15.03
C PHE A 57 1.58 -0.39 -15.60
N ASN A 58 2.55 0.02 -14.79
CA ASN A 58 3.92 0.24 -15.25
C ASN A 58 4.97 -0.14 -14.19
N THR A 59 4.95 -1.39 -13.78
CA THR A 59 5.81 -1.93 -12.72
C THR A 59 7.31 -1.75 -13.03
N GLU A 60 7.68 -1.90 -14.31
CA GLU A 60 9.08 -1.73 -14.73
C GLU A 60 9.55 -0.28 -14.55
N TYR A 61 8.68 0.68 -14.81
CA TYR A 61 8.98 2.09 -14.58
C TYR A 61 9.16 2.39 -13.07
N VAL A 62 8.31 1.79 -12.22
CA VAL A 62 8.45 1.88 -10.77
C VAL A 62 9.81 1.32 -10.33
N LYS A 63 10.19 0.11 -10.80
CA LYS A 63 11.50 -0.48 -10.50
C LYS A 63 12.66 0.43 -10.86
N ASN A 64 12.61 1.01 -12.05
CA ASN A 64 13.67 1.88 -12.54
C ASN A 64 13.76 3.17 -11.72
N SER A 65 12.63 3.76 -11.33
CA SER A 65 12.57 4.95 -10.49
C SER A 65 13.09 4.69 -9.07
N LEU A 66 12.73 3.56 -8.48
CA LEU A 66 13.25 3.12 -7.18
C LEU A 66 14.76 2.90 -7.22
N LYS A 67 15.24 2.17 -8.24
CA LYS A 67 16.68 1.90 -8.43
C LYS A 67 17.49 3.19 -8.64
N LYS A 68 16.98 4.11 -9.46
CA LYS A 68 17.60 5.43 -9.69
C LYS A 68 17.82 6.20 -8.39
N ASN A 69 16.86 6.08 -7.46
CA ASN A 69 16.87 6.82 -6.19
C ASN A 69 17.40 6.00 -5.00
N TYR A 70 17.91 4.78 -5.23
CA TYR A 70 18.45 3.88 -4.18
C TYR A 70 17.43 3.58 -3.06
N ILE A 71 16.15 3.46 -3.42
CA ILE A 71 15.04 3.18 -2.50
C ILE A 71 14.50 1.78 -2.77
N GLU A 72 14.17 1.08 -1.69
CA GLU A 72 13.46 -0.20 -1.71
C GLU A 72 12.04 -0.01 -1.15
N ILE A 73 11.07 -0.79 -1.63
CA ILE A 73 9.75 -0.85 -1.00
C ILE A 73 9.83 -1.87 0.15
N GLY A 74 9.74 -1.40 1.38
CA GLY A 74 9.79 -2.26 2.57
C GLY A 74 8.44 -2.85 2.94
N SER A 75 7.36 -2.15 2.63
CA SER A 75 5.98 -2.57 2.87
C SER A 75 5.04 -1.90 1.88
N LEU A 76 3.87 -2.49 1.73
CA LEU A 76 2.77 -1.95 0.95
C LEU A 76 1.54 -1.82 1.85
N SER A 77 1.03 -0.61 2.01
CA SER A 77 -0.20 -0.32 2.73
C SER A 77 -1.36 -0.16 1.75
N ASP A 78 -2.45 -0.88 1.99
CA ASP A 78 -3.60 -0.91 1.09
C ASP A 78 -4.89 -0.54 1.85
N ASP A 79 -5.42 0.63 1.58
CA ASP A 79 -6.64 1.13 2.22
C ASP A 79 -7.94 0.62 1.56
N PHE A 80 -7.83 -0.23 0.53
CA PHE A 80 -8.99 -0.83 -0.11
C PHE A 80 -9.85 -1.61 0.90
N PHE A 81 -9.23 -2.17 1.93
CA PHE A 81 -9.93 -2.85 3.03
C PHE A 81 -10.81 -1.93 3.88
N LEU A 82 -10.52 -0.64 3.93
CA LEU A 82 -11.37 0.33 4.62
C LEU A 82 -12.74 0.50 3.96
N GLN A 83 -12.95 -0.06 2.77
CA GLN A 83 -14.22 -0.04 2.04
C GLN A 83 -15.12 -1.23 2.36
N ILE A 84 -14.65 -2.20 3.13
CA ILE A 84 -15.42 -3.40 3.49
C ILE A 84 -16.40 -3.00 4.58
N ASP A 85 -17.70 -2.88 4.24
CA ASP A 85 -18.74 -2.53 5.22
C ASP A 85 -19.05 -3.67 6.18
N ASN A 86 -18.88 -4.91 5.73
CA ASN A 86 -19.00 -6.09 6.56
C ASN A 86 -17.77 -7.00 6.34
N PRO A 87 -16.87 -7.15 7.34
CA PRO A 87 -15.68 -7.99 7.22
C PRO A 87 -15.98 -9.48 7.01
N GLU A 88 -17.20 -9.94 7.32
CA GLU A 88 -17.62 -11.32 7.03
C GLU A 88 -17.83 -11.56 5.52
N ILE A 89 -18.11 -10.49 4.76
CA ILE A 89 -18.40 -10.56 3.33
C ILE A 89 -17.19 -10.04 2.55
N ILE A 90 -16.17 -10.90 2.40
CA ILE A 90 -15.13 -10.62 1.40
C ILE A 90 -15.73 -10.90 0.02
N SER A 91 -16.07 -9.85 -0.69
CA SER A 91 -16.61 -9.97 -2.04
C SER A 91 -15.55 -10.48 -3.02
N ASN A 92 -15.98 -11.09 -4.12
CA ASN A 92 -15.06 -11.49 -5.20
C ASN A 92 -14.21 -10.32 -5.71
N LYS A 93 -14.73 -9.10 -5.67
CA LYS A 93 -13.99 -7.88 -6.05
C LYS A 93 -12.77 -7.67 -5.15
N ILE A 94 -12.92 -7.90 -3.86
CA ILE A 94 -11.82 -7.76 -2.89
C ILE A 94 -10.77 -8.84 -3.11
N LEU A 95 -11.19 -10.10 -3.32
CA LEU A 95 -10.26 -11.19 -3.60
C LEU A 95 -9.45 -10.94 -4.87
N ILE A 96 -10.09 -10.49 -5.95
CA ILE A 96 -9.41 -10.13 -7.20
C ILE A 96 -8.42 -8.98 -6.97
N HIS A 97 -8.79 -7.97 -6.18
CA HIS A 97 -7.88 -6.88 -5.85
C HIS A 97 -6.64 -7.39 -5.08
N ILE A 98 -6.85 -8.19 -4.03
CA ILE A 98 -5.75 -8.79 -3.23
C ILE A 98 -4.82 -9.62 -4.11
N GLU A 99 -5.36 -10.48 -4.97
CA GLU A 99 -4.57 -11.28 -5.90
C GLU A 99 -3.71 -10.40 -6.82
N ASN A 100 -4.25 -9.31 -7.34
CA ASN A 100 -3.52 -8.38 -8.17
C ASN A 100 -2.41 -7.68 -7.38
N VAL A 101 -2.69 -7.24 -6.16
CA VAL A 101 -1.69 -6.62 -5.27
C VAL A 101 -0.57 -7.62 -4.96
N PHE A 102 -0.89 -8.85 -4.59
CA PHE A 102 0.13 -9.87 -4.29
C PHE A 102 1.00 -10.21 -5.49
N LYS A 103 0.44 -10.26 -6.71
CA LYS A 103 1.23 -10.41 -7.94
C LYS A 103 2.25 -9.27 -8.07
N LYS A 104 1.85 -8.02 -7.78
CA LYS A 104 2.74 -6.86 -7.82
C LYS A 104 3.77 -6.86 -6.71
N MET A 105 3.41 -7.32 -5.53
CA MET A 105 4.36 -7.49 -4.42
C MET A 105 5.45 -8.51 -4.77
N ILE A 106 5.07 -9.65 -5.36
CA ILE A 106 6.05 -10.66 -5.82
C ILE A 106 6.96 -10.05 -6.91
N GLU A 107 6.38 -9.38 -7.90
CA GLU A 107 7.11 -8.75 -8.99
C GLU A 107 8.11 -7.68 -8.51
N LEU A 108 7.76 -6.93 -7.48
CA LEU A 108 8.57 -5.86 -6.88
C LEU A 108 9.37 -6.28 -5.64
N GLU A 109 9.33 -7.58 -5.28
CA GLU A 109 10.01 -8.13 -4.10
C GLU A 109 9.62 -7.44 -2.78
N ILE A 110 8.34 -7.04 -2.65
CA ILE A 110 7.83 -6.35 -1.45
C ILE A 110 7.53 -7.40 -0.37
N PRO A 111 8.20 -7.34 0.79
CA PRO A 111 8.12 -8.40 1.79
C PRO A 111 6.90 -8.33 2.71
N LEU A 112 6.30 -7.14 2.87
CA LEU A 112 5.26 -6.91 3.86
C LEU A 112 4.01 -6.27 3.26
N TYR A 113 2.87 -6.84 3.57
CA TYR A 113 1.55 -6.27 3.26
C TYR A 113 0.90 -5.75 4.54
N VAL A 114 0.56 -4.48 4.56
CA VAL A 114 -0.04 -3.79 5.71
C VAL A 114 -1.54 -3.63 5.47
N LEU A 115 -2.33 -4.19 6.37
CA LEU A 115 -3.78 -4.03 6.40
C LEU A 115 -4.15 -2.95 7.42
N PRO A 116 -4.65 -1.79 6.99
CA PRO A 116 -5.07 -0.73 7.89
C PRO A 116 -6.47 -1.01 8.47
N LEU A 117 -6.57 -1.93 9.41
CA LEU A 117 -7.82 -2.29 10.08
C LEU A 117 -8.13 -1.25 11.18
N LEU A 118 -8.51 -0.05 10.77
CA LEU A 118 -8.68 1.11 11.64
C LEU A 118 -10.15 1.51 11.79
N GLU A 119 -10.47 2.22 12.88
CA GLU A 119 -11.76 2.84 13.17
C GLU A 119 -12.92 1.84 13.06
N SER A 120 -13.93 2.17 12.23
CA SER A 120 -15.12 1.34 12.00
C SER A 120 -14.81 0.00 11.32
N LYS A 121 -13.61 -0.18 10.80
CA LYS A 121 -13.12 -1.42 10.14
C LYS A 121 -12.17 -2.21 11.04
N SER A 122 -12.03 -1.79 12.30
CA SER A 122 -11.27 -2.55 13.29
C SER A 122 -11.95 -3.90 13.54
N ILE A 123 -11.15 -4.97 13.55
CA ILE A 123 -11.62 -6.32 13.88
C ILE A 123 -11.63 -6.59 15.39
N LYS A 124 -11.28 -5.61 16.22
CA LYS A 124 -11.16 -5.76 17.69
C LYS A 124 -12.45 -6.19 18.37
N ASP A 125 -13.59 -5.80 17.79
CA ASP A 125 -14.92 -6.09 18.34
C ASP A 125 -15.51 -7.40 17.80
N LEU A 126 -14.81 -8.08 16.89
CA LEU A 126 -15.17 -9.41 16.41
C LEU A 126 -14.76 -10.48 17.41
N GLU A 127 -15.53 -11.55 17.48
CA GLU A 127 -15.12 -12.75 18.19
C GLU A 127 -13.80 -13.31 17.62
N ILE A 128 -12.97 -13.92 18.44
CA ILE A 128 -11.65 -14.47 18.00
C ILE A 128 -11.82 -15.42 16.81
N LYS A 129 -12.90 -16.21 16.78
CA LYS A 129 -13.21 -17.12 15.67
C LYS A 129 -13.41 -16.37 14.35
N GLU A 130 -14.13 -15.25 14.39
CA GLU A 130 -14.41 -14.41 13.21
C GLU A 130 -13.14 -13.71 12.72
N GLN A 131 -12.31 -13.22 13.64
CA GLN A 131 -11.00 -12.65 13.32
C GLN A 131 -10.11 -13.66 12.58
N VAL A 132 -10.04 -14.90 13.09
CA VAL A 132 -9.26 -15.98 12.47
C VAL A 132 -9.79 -16.35 11.09
N VAL A 133 -11.12 -16.43 10.92
CA VAL A 133 -11.74 -16.71 9.62
C VAL A 133 -11.42 -15.61 8.60
N LEU A 134 -11.53 -14.34 9.01
CA LEU A 134 -11.22 -13.21 8.15
C LEU A 134 -9.75 -13.23 7.71
N LEU A 135 -8.82 -13.34 8.64
CA LEU A 135 -7.39 -13.35 8.34
C LEU A 135 -6.99 -14.55 7.47
N ASN A 136 -7.60 -15.72 7.68
CA ASN A 136 -7.34 -16.89 6.85
C ASN A 136 -7.86 -16.71 5.40
N LYS A 137 -8.95 -15.96 5.18
CA LYS A 137 -9.44 -15.67 3.83
C LYS A 137 -8.50 -14.72 3.06
N ILE A 138 -7.76 -13.87 3.76
CA ILE A 138 -6.81 -12.91 3.17
C ILE A 138 -5.46 -13.58 2.88
N LYS A 139 -5.10 -14.60 3.63
CA LYS A 139 -3.77 -15.22 3.60
C LYS A 139 -3.51 -16.11 2.36
N TYR A 140 -4.52 -16.35 1.54
CA TYR A 140 -4.47 -17.16 0.31
C TYR A 140 -4.98 -16.37 -0.87
#